data_3621d083ab50c61cb1d309573f7a2fc5
#
_entry.id   3621d083ab50c61cb1d309573f7a2fc5
#
_cell.length_a   1.000
_cell.length_b   1.000
_cell.length_c   1.000
_cell.angle_alpha   90.00
_cell.angle_beta   90.00
_cell.angle_gamma   90.00
#
_symmetry.space_group_name_H-M   'P 1'
#
loop_
_entity.id
_entity.type
_entity.pdbx_description
1 polymer ?
#
loop_
_entity_poly.entity_id
_entity_poly.type
_entity_poly.pdbx_seq_one_letter_code
_entity_poly.pdbx_strand_id
1 'polypeptide(L)'
;MLNKFLYLLEEINYKFNEKLFEELKSCFENELDFDELYKQEKRVSKALNSAPIEFYEYLASNFVFDLNEAPEIFLEYEVLLSYLSSTNLNDFYNIALTLTNSDEDAYYYITGLKYLQNNSVEMALLNFNEIEHYFVDYFIYLCYLNLENYENAIISLNRLNINLEYYNDDIFIELENGDKEKLLNTPGMIILKWNIFNDLGYAYNQIKNYKKALNAYEESLKIFNLEQNYKIRHKLDENERFDDFLIFCNNYLFAIEKNGKYKKAIEVMNFIIEKYPNKKIYLKQKELYIKKANEEELTDNIIKNLLNPKKRIDEKNFQKTKLLSKEKNLEDMIVEQIKNGFQVFDRNFEIYQNENIYGRQYYIQKANGFLDLLLIDKDTNIVYVVELKRKEAGTEVIEQIQRYITGLKPEIENEIRGIICLHKPTKQLTELISKHNNLELYAYSFEFKKIK
;
A
#
# COMPACT_ATOMS: atom_id res chain seq x y z
N MET A 1 -17.23 -21.35 -5.98
CA MET A 1 -17.98 -20.29 -5.29
C MET A 1 -19.49 -20.44 -5.57
N LEU A 2 -19.93 -20.13 -6.78
CA LEU A 2 -21.35 -20.17 -7.11
C LEU A 2 -21.96 -21.56 -7.06
N ASN A 3 -21.21 -22.60 -7.49
CA ASN A 3 -21.72 -23.97 -7.52
C ASN A 3 -22.21 -24.44 -6.15
N LYS A 4 -21.52 -24.09 -5.05
CA LYS A 4 -21.98 -24.43 -3.70
C LYS A 4 -23.25 -23.63 -3.32
N PHE A 5 -23.29 -22.36 -3.67
CA PHE A 5 -24.48 -21.52 -3.45
C PHE A 5 -25.68 -22.01 -4.26
N LEU A 6 -25.48 -22.33 -5.54
CA LEU A 6 -26.52 -22.89 -6.39
C LEU A 6 -26.97 -24.27 -5.91
N TYR A 7 -26.03 -25.14 -5.51
CA TYR A 7 -26.30 -26.43 -4.89
C TYR A 7 -27.14 -26.28 -3.61
N LEU A 8 -26.78 -25.32 -2.72
CA LEU A 8 -27.56 -25.00 -1.53
C LEU A 8 -28.99 -24.55 -1.86
N LEU A 9 -29.17 -23.77 -2.92
CA LEU A 9 -30.50 -23.36 -3.39
C LEU A 9 -31.28 -24.52 -4.00
N GLU A 10 -30.64 -25.43 -4.71
CA GLU A 10 -31.25 -26.63 -5.29
C GLU A 10 -31.70 -27.63 -4.21
N GLU A 11 -30.84 -27.89 -3.21
CA GLU A 11 -31.15 -28.84 -2.13
C GLU A 11 -32.34 -28.40 -1.27
N ILE A 12 -32.53 -27.11 -1.06
CA ILE A 12 -33.65 -26.60 -0.26
C ILE A 12 -34.96 -26.71 -1.01
N ASN A 13 -34.96 -27.14 -2.29
CA ASN A 13 -36.14 -27.21 -3.13
C ASN A 13 -36.93 -25.88 -3.09
N TYR A 14 -36.21 -24.79 -2.80
CA TYR A 14 -36.79 -23.48 -2.70
C TYR A 14 -37.11 -23.04 -4.13
N LYS A 15 -38.36 -22.83 -4.43
CA LYS A 15 -38.82 -22.25 -5.71
C LYS A 15 -38.35 -20.81 -5.81
N PHE A 16 -37.05 -20.62 -5.86
CA PHE A 16 -36.50 -19.44 -6.48
C PHE A 16 -37.14 -19.33 -7.85
N ASN A 17 -37.47 -18.16 -8.25
CA ASN A 17 -37.94 -17.94 -9.60
C ASN A 17 -36.90 -18.61 -10.52
N GLU A 18 -37.26 -19.73 -11.12
CA GLU A 18 -36.43 -20.60 -11.94
C GLU A 18 -35.61 -19.80 -12.97
N LYS A 19 -36.19 -18.71 -13.44
CA LYS A 19 -35.54 -17.74 -14.32
C LYS A 19 -34.42 -16.95 -13.65
N LEU A 20 -34.56 -16.54 -12.38
CA LEU A 20 -33.51 -15.84 -11.64
C LEU A 20 -32.33 -16.76 -11.33
N PHE A 21 -32.64 -18.03 -11.07
CA PHE A 21 -31.65 -19.06 -10.86
C PHE A 21 -30.81 -19.31 -12.12
N GLU A 22 -31.43 -19.51 -13.26
CA GLU A 22 -30.76 -19.70 -14.55
C GLU A 22 -30.02 -18.44 -15.00
N GLU A 23 -30.54 -17.24 -14.73
CA GLU A 23 -29.85 -15.99 -14.99
C GLU A 23 -28.57 -15.84 -14.11
N LEU A 24 -28.63 -16.19 -12.83
CA LEU A 24 -27.49 -16.22 -11.94
C LEU A 24 -26.46 -17.28 -12.37
N LYS A 25 -26.89 -18.49 -12.68
CA LYS A 25 -26.04 -19.58 -13.17
C LYS A 25 -25.31 -19.18 -14.45
N SER A 26 -26.01 -18.59 -15.41
CA SER A 26 -25.45 -18.09 -16.67
C SER A 26 -24.40 -16.98 -16.47
N CYS A 27 -24.59 -16.07 -15.50
CA CYS A 27 -23.63 -15.01 -15.20
C CYS A 27 -22.31 -15.56 -14.68
N PHE A 28 -22.31 -16.69 -14.01
CA PHE A 28 -21.12 -17.28 -13.39
C PHE A 28 -20.44 -18.32 -14.29
N GLU A 29 -21.17 -19.01 -15.17
CA GLU A 29 -20.61 -19.95 -16.14
C GLU A 29 -19.87 -19.26 -17.30
N ASN A 30 -20.22 -18.00 -17.62
CA ASN A 30 -19.66 -17.22 -18.72
C ASN A 30 -18.65 -16.18 -18.25
N GLU A 31 -17.51 -16.60 -17.65
CA GLU A 31 -16.42 -15.70 -17.27
C GLU A 31 -16.90 -14.33 -16.73
N LEU A 32 -17.14 -14.25 -15.40
CA LEU A 32 -17.32 -13.01 -14.60
C LEU A 32 -17.80 -11.77 -15.41
N ASP A 33 -19.00 -11.80 -15.98
CA ASP A 33 -19.65 -10.58 -16.47
C ASP A 33 -20.19 -9.79 -15.27
N PHE A 34 -19.31 -8.95 -14.69
CA PHE A 34 -19.65 -8.11 -13.54
C PHE A 34 -20.80 -7.14 -13.83
N ASP A 35 -20.99 -6.73 -15.08
CA ASP A 35 -22.09 -5.84 -15.48
C ASP A 35 -23.45 -6.54 -15.34
N GLU A 36 -23.51 -7.82 -15.66
CA GLU A 36 -24.74 -8.61 -15.52
C GLU A 36 -25.00 -8.97 -14.05
N LEU A 37 -23.95 -9.33 -13.30
CA LEU A 37 -24.03 -9.58 -11.86
C LEU A 37 -24.62 -8.37 -11.11
N TYR A 38 -24.15 -7.17 -11.42
CA TYR A 38 -24.65 -5.93 -10.82
C TYR A 38 -26.13 -5.66 -11.12
N LYS A 39 -26.57 -5.92 -12.36
CA LYS A 39 -27.99 -5.78 -12.71
C LYS A 39 -28.88 -6.75 -11.91
N GLN A 40 -28.35 -7.91 -11.54
CA GLN A 40 -29.05 -8.93 -10.76
C GLN A 40 -29.02 -8.65 -9.25
N GLU A 41 -28.08 -7.82 -8.76
CA GLU A 41 -27.85 -7.56 -7.33
C GLU A 41 -29.14 -7.21 -6.57
N LYS A 42 -29.94 -6.26 -7.08
CA LYS A 42 -31.21 -5.85 -6.44
C LYS A 42 -32.24 -6.98 -6.38
N ARG A 43 -32.23 -7.87 -7.36
CA ARG A 43 -33.15 -9.02 -7.40
C ARG A 43 -32.73 -10.09 -6.42
N VAL A 44 -31.41 -10.40 -6.37
CA VAL A 44 -30.80 -11.34 -5.44
C VAL A 44 -31.02 -10.87 -4.00
N SER A 45 -30.68 -9.62 -3.70
CA SER A 45 -30.88 -9.04 -2.38
C SER A 45 -32.35 -9.11 -1.94
N LYS A 46 -33.30 -8.76 -2.82
CA LYS A 46 -34.72 -8.86 -2.51
C LYS A 46 -35.17 -10.30 -2.24
N ALA A 47 -34.69 -11.26 -3.05
CA ALA A 47 -35.04 -12.67 -2.89
C ALA A 47 -34.49 -13.24 -1.58
N LEU A 48 -33.21 -12.99 -1.29
CA LEU A 48 -32.57 -13.43 -0.04
C LEU A 48 -33.26 -12.83 1.19
N ASN A 49 -33.54 -11.52 1.19
CA ASN A 49 -34.18 -10.86 2.32
C ASN A 49 -35.67 -11.21 2.52
N SER A 50 -36.28 -11.89 1.57
CA SER A 50 -37.65 -12.44 1.69
C SER A 50 -37.67 -13.95 1.88
N ALA A 51 -36.55 -14.59 2.03
CA ALA A 51 -36.44 -16.04 2.24
C ALA A 51 -37.04 -16.44 3.62
N PRO A 52 -37.61 -17.64 3.72
CA PRO A 52 -38.18 -18.13 4.97
C PRO A 52 -37.07 -18.50 5.97
N ILE A 53 -37.44 -18.65 7.24
CA ILE A 53 -36.49 -18.93 8.33
C ILE A 53 -35.74 -20.25 8.12
N GLU A 54 -36.38 -21.25 7.55
CA GLU A 54 -35.80 -22.55 7.25
C GLU A 54 -34.62 -22.45 6.26
N PHE A 55 -34.65 -21.44 5.38
CA PHE A 55 -33.50 -21.13 4.52
C PHE A 55 -32.29 -20.65 5.32
N TYR A 56 -32.50 -19.75 6.28
CA TYR A 56 -31.41 -19.26 7.14
C TYR A 56 -30.89 -20.35 8.06
N GLU A 57 -31.74 -21.24 8.58
CA GLU A 57 -31.33 -22.38 9.39
C GLU A 57 -30.41 -23.35 8.60
N TYR A 58 -30.81 -23.66 7.35
CA TYR A 58 -30.00 -24.50 6.49
C TYR A 58 -28.67 -23.82 6.10
N LEU A 59 -28.73 -22.56 5.68
CA LEU A 59 -27.53 -21.80 5.34
C LEU A 59 -26.57 -21.69 6.52
N ALA A 60 -27.09 -21.43 7.73
CA ALA A 60 -26.31 -21.32 8.95
C ALA A 60 -25.64 -22.66 9.34
N SER A 61 -26.36 -23.77 9.16
CA SER A 61 -25.80 -25.11 9.43
C SER A 61 -24.60 -25.43 8.54
N ASN A 62 -24.70 -25.13 7.24
CA ASN A 62 -23.57 -25.31 6.33
C ASN A 62 -22.43 -24.34 6.63
N PHE A 63 -22.76 -23.09 6.93
CA PHE A 63 -21.76 -22.06 7.28
C PHE A 63 -20.93 -22.43 8.50
N VAL A 64 -21.59 -22.92 9.58
CA VAL A 64 -20.91 -23.38 10.80
C VAL A 64 -20.01 -24.57 10.52
N PHE A 65 -20.50 -25.55 9.78
CA PHE A 65 -19.70 -26.71 9.39
C PHE A 65 -18.47 -26.30 8.58
N ASP A 66 -18.67 -25.47 7.57
CA ASP A 66 -17.60 -25.02 6.68
C ASP A 66 -16.56 -24.16 7.42
N LEU A 67 -16.96 -23.31 8.36
CA LEU A 67 -16.01 -22.51 9.17
C LEU A 67 -15.12 -23.39 10.07
N ASN A 68 -15.62 -24.53 10.53
CA ASN A 68 -14.83 -25.45 11.34
C ASN A 68 -13.86 -26.31 10.50
N GLU A 69 -14.24 -26.65 9.25
CA GLU A 69 -13.45 -27.54 8.40
C GLU A 69 -12.45 -26.77 7.50
N ALA A 70 -12.89 -25.65 6.92
CA ALA A 70 -12.11 -24.83 6.00
C ALA A 70 -12.55 -23.36 6.03
N PRO A 71 -12.07 -22.57 6.98
CA PRO A 71 -12.49 -21.16 7.17
C PRO A 71 -12.36 -20.27 5.95
N GLU A 72 -11.51 -20.61 4.98
CA GLU A 72 -11.33 -19.89 3.71
C GLU A 72 -12.62 -19.85 2.89
N ILE A 73 -13.51 -20.81 3.08
CA ILE A 73 -14.84 -20.84 2.44
C ILE A 73 -15.68 -19.64 2.85
N PHE A 74 -15.34 -18.94 3.93
CA PHE A 74 -15.99 -17.68 4.30
C PHE A 74 -16.07 -16.69 3.13
N LEU A 75 -15.04 -16.62 2.28
CA LEU A 75 -15.04 -15.72 1.12
C LEU A 75 -16.21 -16.00 0.15
N GLU A 76 -16.70 -17.20 0.11
CA GLU A 76 -17.87 -17.58 -0.69
C GLU A 76 -19.17 -17.10 -0.04
N TYR A 77 -19.23 -17.21 1.29
CA TYR A 77 -20.36 -16.71 2.05
C TYR A 77 -20.40 -15.17 2.13
N GLU A 78 -19.22 -14.51 2.16
CA GLU A 78 -19.12 -13.05 2.28
C GLU A 78 -19.95 -12.33 1.20
N VAL A 79 -19.84 -12.79 -0.04
CA VAL A 79 -20.63 -12.23 -1.15
C VAL A 79 -22.13 -12.43 -0.90
N LEU A 80 -22.54 -13.62 -0.48
CA LEU A 80 -23.94 -13.91 -0.17
C LEU A 80 -24.46 -13.08 1.00
N LEU A 81 -23.67 -13.03 2.09
CA LEU A 81 -24.03 -12.30 3.32
C LEU A 81 -24.11 -10.80 3.07
N SER A 82 -23.32 -10.26 2.12
CA SER A 82 -23.37 -8.84 1.77
C SER A 82 -24.70 -8.39 1.19
N TYR A 83 -25.50 -9.31 0.63
CA TYR A 83 -26.84 -9.02 0.11
C TYR A 83 -27.93 -9.03 1.17
N LEU A 84 -27.65 -9.52 2.38
CA LEU A 84 -28.62 -9.52 3.47
C LEU A 84 -28.76 -8.11 4.07
N SER A 85 -29.99 -7.74 4.41
CA SER A 85 -30.22 -6.56 5.25
C SER A 85 -29.57 -6.74 6.62
N SER A 86 -29.25 -5.65 7.29
CA SER A 86 -28.64 -5.71 8.63
C SER A 86 -29.47 -6.54 9.61
N THR A 87 -30.79 -6.52 9.50
CA THR A 87 -31.70 -7.33 10.34
C THR A 87 -31.53 -8.81 10.02
N ASN A 88 -31.67 -9.20 8.74
CA ASN A 88 -31.58 -10.60 8.33
C ASN A 88 -30.19 -11.18 8.55
N LEU A 89 -29.14 -10.40 8.37
CA LEU A 89 -27.78 -10.79 8.67
C LEU A 89 -27.58 -11.03 10.17
N ASN A 90 -28.17 -10.18 11.02
CA ASN A 90 -28.13 -10.39 12.48
C ASN A 90 -28.91 -11.64 12.88
N ASP A 91 -30.07 -11.90 12.28
CA ASP A 91 -30.86 -13.12 12.53
C ASP A 91 -30.10 -14.37 12.07
N PHE A 92 -29.46 -14.32 10.90
CA PHE A 92 -28.58 -15.38 10.41
C PHE A 92 -27.46 -15.70 11.41
N TYR A 93 -26.72 -14.70 11.90
CA TYR A 93 -25.66 -14.92 12.89
C TYR A 93 -26.21 -15.44 14.23
N ASN A 94 -27.40 -15.02 14.64
CA ASN A 94 -28.04 -15.55 15.86
C ASN A 94 -28.36 -17.05 15.70
N ILE A 95 -28.92 -17.45 14.55
CA ILE A 95 -29.20 -18.85 14.24
C ILE A 95 -27.90 -19.64 14.20
N ALA A 96 -26.87 -19.16 13.48
CA ALA A 96 -25.58 -19.83 13.38
C ALA A 96 -24.94 -20.05 14.77
N LEU A 97 -25.00 -19.06 15.68
CA LEU A 97 -24.50 -19.20 17.05
C LEU A 97 -25.25 -20.26 17.87
N THR A 98 -26.51 -20.55 17.58
CA THR A 98 -27.24 -21.65 18.27
C THR A 98 -26.78 -23.03 17.83
N LEU A 99 -26.06 -23.12 16.70
CA LEU A 99 -25.55 -24.35 16.10
C LEU A 99 -24.08 -24.62 16.44
N THR A 100 -23.40 -23.69 17.12
CA THR A 100 -21.99 -23.81 17.54
C THR A 100 -21.85 -24.19 19.00
N ASN A 101 -20.71 -24.81 19.36
CA ASN A 101 -20.26 -24.95 20.73
C ASN A 101 -19.25 -23.82 21.05
N SER A 102 -19.18 -23.40 22.32
CA SER A 102 -18.33 -22.28 22.75
C SER A 102 -16.82 -22.56 22.69
N ASP A 103 -16.42 -23.78 22.41
CA ASP A 103 -15.03 -24.24 22.26
C ASP A 103 -14.63 -24.48 20.80
N GLU A 104 -15.52 -24.20 19.84
CA GLU A 104 -15.27 -24.33 18.41
C GLU A 104 -14.82 -23.00 17.79
N ASP A 105 -13.90 -23.04 16.83
CA ASP A 105 -13.43 -21.85 16.10
C ASP A 105 -14.58 -21.11 15.42
N ALA A 106 -15.57 -21.82 14.88
CA ALA A 106 -16.77 -21.22 14.28
C ALA A 106 -17.54 -20.30 15.24
N TYR A 107 -17.58 -20.61 16.55
CA TYR A 107 -18.19 -19.74 17.54
C TYR A 107 -17.50 -18.36 17.59
N TYR A 108 -16.18 -18.36 17.66
CA TYR A 108 -15.39 -17.14 17.71
C TYR A 108 -15.45 -16.36 16.39
N TYR A 109 -15.41 -17.05 15.23
CA TYR A 109 -15.62 -16.43 13.94
C TYR A 109 -16.95 -15.69 13.87
N ILE A 110 -18.06 -16.36 14.15
CA ILE A 110 -19.42 -15.83 14.04
C ILE A 110 -19.63 -14.69 15.07
N THR A 111 -19.14 -14.87 16.30
CA THR A 111 -19.21 -13.83 17.31
C THR A 111 -18.42 -12.60 16.91
N GLY A 112 -17.20 -12.76 16.38
CA GLY A 112 -16.37 -11.69 15.87
C GLY A 112 -17.04 -10.94 14.71
N LEU A 113 -17.60 -11.66 13.71
CA LEU A 113 -18.34 -11.09 12.59
C LEU A 113 -19.55 -10.29 13.04
N LYS A 114 -20.30 -10.80 14.02
CA LYS A 114 -21.44 -10.10 14.61
C LYS A 114 -21.02 -8.81 15.30
N TYR A 115 -19.88 -8.81 16.01
CA TYR A 115 -19.34 -7.58 16.60
C TYR A 115 -18.88 -6.59 15.52
N LEU A 116 -18.25 -7.04 14.42
CA LEU A 116 -17.90 -6.16 13.30
C LEU A 116 -19.12 -5.51 12.68
N GLN A 117 -20.19 -6.27 12.45
CA GLN A 117 -21.47 -5.75 11.94
C GLN A 117 -22.03 -4.64 12.83
N ASN A 118 -21.83 -4.74 14.15
CA ASN A 118 -22.30 -3.77 15.15
C ASN A 118 -21.27 -2.66 15.47
N ASN A 119 -20.23 -2.50 14.64
CA ASN A 119 -19.13 -1.54 14.82
C ASN A 119 -18.39 -1.67 16.19
N SER A 120 -18.42 -2.86 16.80
CA SER A 120 -17.70 -3.16 18.05
C SER A 120 -16.37 -3.85 17.72
N VAL A 121 -15.47 -3.12 17.08
CA VAL A 121 -14.26 -3.66 16.45
C VAL A 121 -13.29 -4.29 17.46
N GLU A 122 -13.14 -3.69 18.66
CA GLU A 122 -12.27 -4.23 19.71
C GLU A 122 -12.80 -5.58 20.22
N MET A 123 -14.12 -5.74 20.34
CA MET A 123 -14.74 -7.01 20.74
C MET A 123 -14.63 -8.06 19.66
N ALA A 124 -14.72 -7.66 18.38
CA ALA A 124 -14.46 -8.56 17.26
C ALA A 124 -13.02 -9.07 17.28
N LEU A 125 -12.05 -8.17 17.46
CA LEU A 125 -10.63 -8.50 17.54
C LEU A 125 -10.31 -9.46 18.70
N LEU A 126 -10.95 -9.27 19.86
CA LEU A 126 -10.80 -10.21 20.99
C LEU A 126 -11.24 -11.63 20.61
N ASN A 127 -12.37 -11.77 19.93
CA ASN A 127 -12.86 -13.09 19.51
C ASN A 127 -11.96 -13.72 18.43
N PHE A 128 -11.54 -12.96 17.44
CA PHE A 128 -10.66 -13.49 16.40
C PHE A 128 -9.28 -13.91 16.94
N ASN A 129 -8.78 -13.30 18.01
CA ASN A 129 -7.52 -13.70 18.64
C ASN A 129 -7.61 -15.04 19.42
N GLU A 130 -8.80 -15.59 19.65
CA GLU A 130 -8.98 -16.94 20.24
C GLU A 130 -8.83 -18.05 19.20
N ILE A 131 -8.73 -17.73 17.90
CA ILE A 131 -8.67 -18.67 16.79
C ILE A 131 -7.21 -18.90 16.38
N GLU A 132 -6.80 -20.15 16.26
CA GLU A 132 -5.43 -20.49 15.87
C GLU A 132 -5.23 -20.68 14.35
N HIS A 133 -6.32 -20.73 13.57
CA HIS A 133 -6.25 -20.95 12.13
C HIS A 133 -5.66 -19.74 11.39
N TYR A 134 -4.75 -19.97 10.42
CA TYR A 134 -4.04 -18.90 9.70
C TYR A 134 -4.95 -17.91 8.96
N PHE A 135 -6.12 -18.36 8.50
CA PHE A 135 -7.05 -17.51 7.76
C PHE A 135 -7.69 -16.43 8.65
N VAL A 136 -7.61 -16.57 9.98
CA VAL A 136 -8.09 -15.54 10.92
C VAL A 136 -7.42 -14.19 10.69
N ASP A 137 -6.19 -14.17 10.17
CA ASP A 137 -5.50 -12.93 9.82
C ASP A 137 -6.27 -12.05 8.83
N TYR A 138 -7.17 -12.64 8.02
CA TYR A 138 -8.13 -11.90 7.18
C TYR A 138 -9.04 -10.99 8.00
N PHE A 139 -9.60 -11.49 9.10
CA PHE A 139 -10.51 -10.73 9.96
C PHE A 139 -9.75 -9.79 10.89
N ILE A 140 -8.60 -10.21 11.39
CA ILE A 140 -7.74 -9.41 12.27
C ILE A 140 -7.24 -8.16 11.55
N TYR A 141 -6.79 -8.26 10.29
CA TYR A 141 -6.35 -7.06 9.58
C TYR A 141 -7.51 -6.10 9.31
N LEU A 142 -8.71 -6.60 9.01
CA LEU A 142 -9.90 -5.75 8.86
C LEU A 142 -10.22 -4.98 10.14
N CYS A 143 -10.11 -5.63 11.31
CA CYS A 143 -10.24 -4.95 12.60
C CYS A 143 -9.19 -3.86 12.76
N TYR A 144 -7.92 -4.15 12.49
CA TYR A 144 -6.85 -3.16 12.63
C TYR A 144 -6.97 -1.99 11.65
N LEU A 145 -7.45 -2.22 10.41
CA LEU A 145 -7.74 -1.12 9.48
C LEU A 145 -8.86 -0.21 10.01
N ASN A 146 -9.93 -0.79 10.56
CA ASN A 146 -11.03 -0.03 11.16
C ASN A 146 -10.59 0.76 12.41
N LEU A 147 -9.62 0.24 13.17
CA LEU A 147 -9.03 0.92 14.33
C LEU A 147 -7.90 1.90 13.94
N GLU A 148 -7.65 2.11 12.65
CA GLU A 148 -6.55 2.92 12.11
C GLU A 148 -5.16 2.49 12.64
N ASN A 149 -5.04 1.23 13.08
CA ASN A 149 -3.78 0.63 13.54
C ASN A 149 -3.06 -0.03 12.36
N TYR A 150 -2.49 0.81 11.50
CA TYR A 150 -1.92 0.39 10.22
C TYR A 150 -0.68 -0.50 10.36
N GLU A 151 0.12 -0.34 11.41
CA GLU A 151 1.26 -1.20 11.69
C GLU A 151 0.84 -2.66 11.93
N ASN A 152 -0.17 -2.88 12.78
CA ASN A 152 -0.67 -4.22 13.05
C ASN A 152 -1.47 -4.78 11.86
N ALA A 153 -2.19 -3.94 11.12
CA ALA A 153 -2.85 -4.36 9.87
C ALA A 153 -1.82 -4.89 8.85
N ILE A 154 -0.68 -4.20 8.69
CA ILE A 154 0.41 -4.64 7.82
C ILE A 154 0.99 -6.00 8.27
N ILE A 155 1.14 -6.21 9.57
CA ILE A 155 1.65 -7.48 10.11
C ILE A 155 0.69 -8.62 9.75
N SER A 156 -0.61 -8.47 10.01
CA SER A 156 -1.61 -9.49 9.71
C SER A 156 -1.74 -9.75 8.22
N LEU A 157 -1.76 -8.71 7.38
CA LEU A 157 -1.78 -8.83 5.92
C LEU A 157 -0.57 -9.60 5.38
N ASN A 158 0.63 -9.33 5.90
CA ASN A 158 1.83 -10.06 5.47
C ASN A 158 1.81 -11.51 5.94
N ARG A 159 1.33 -11.81 7.17
CA ARG A 159 1.17 -13.19 7.64
C ARG A 159 0.18 -13.95 6.76
N LEU A 160 -0.97 -13.34 6.49
CA LEU A 160 -1.97 -13.93 5.60
C LEU A 160 -1.38 -14.26 4.21
N ASN A 161 -0.67 -13.30 3.59
CA ASN A 161 -0.07 -13.50 2.28
C ASN A 161 0.97 -14.64 2.29
N ILE A 162 1.83 -14.69 3.31
CA ILE A 162 2.85 -15.76 3.47
C ILE A 162 2.17 -17.12 3.63
N ASN A 163 1.14 -17.20 4.47
CA ASN A 163 0.43 -18.45 4.71
C ASN A 163 -0.31 -18.93 3.46
N LEU A 164 -0.96 -18.03 2.73
CA LEU A 164 -1.60 -18.36 1.45
C LEU A 164 -0.59 -18.88 0.42
N GLU A 165 0.64 -18.36 0.40
CA GLU A 165 1.71 -18.88 -0.46
C GLU A 165 2.21 -20.25 -0.01
N TYR A 166 2.33 -20.47 1.30
CA TYR A 166 2.78 -21.74 1.87
C TYR A 166 1.79 -22.88 1.63
N TYR A 167 0.49 -22.61 1.85
CA TYR A 167 -0.57 -23.62 1.66
C TYR A 167 -1.03 -23.80 0.21
N ASN A 168 -0.47 -23.03 -0.73
CA ASN A 168 -0.84 -23.04 -2.16
C ASN A 168 -0.75 -24.44 -2.81
N ASP A 169 0.19 -25.27 -2.37
CA ASP A 169 0.44 -26.55 -3.00
C ASP A 169 -0.38 -27.70 -2.39
N ASP A 170 -0.99 -27.48 -1.22
CA ASP A 170 -1.61 -28.56 -0.43
C ASP A 170 -3.16 -28.51 -0.41
N ILE A 171 -3.77 -27.36 -0.74
CA ILE A 171 -5.23 -27.21 -0.68
C ILE A 171 -5.83 -27.27 -2.09
N PHE A 172 -6.64 -28.30 -2.31
CA PHE A 172 -7.39 -28.50 -3.54
C PHE A 172 -8.88 -28.50 -3.25
N ILE A 173 -9.66 -27.85 -4.12
CA ILE A 173 -11.11 -27.99 -4.15
C ILE A 173 -11.44 -29.12 -5.13
N GLU A 174 -12.22 -30.10 -4.70
CA GLU A 174 -12.76 -31.13 -5.57
C GLU A 174 -13.95 -30.55 -6.32
N LEU A 175 -13.86 -30.52 -7.66
CA LEU A 175 -14.93 -30.08 -8.52
C LEU A 175 -15.97 -31.18 -8.73
N GLU A 176 -17.21 -30.85 -9.10
CA GLU A 176 -18.31 -31.80 -9.33
C GLU A 176 -17.97 -32.90 -10.36
N ASN A 177 -17.04 -32.63 -11.28
CA ASN A 177 -16.55 -33.61 -12.26
C ASN A 177 -15.44 -34.52 -11.71
N GLY A 178 -15.07 -34.39 -10.42
CA GLY A 178 -14.00 -35.16 -9.77
C GLY A 178 -12.59 -34.61 -10.04
N ASP A 179 -12.46 -33.54 -10.79
CA ASP A 179 -11.19 -32.84 -10.97
C ASP A 179 -10.83 -32.03 -9.70
N LYS A 180 -9.53 -31.84 -9.48
CA LYS A 180 -9.05 -31.04 -8.35
C LYS A 180 -8.47 -29.72 -8.87
N GLU A 181 -9.02 -28.62 -8.41
CA GLU A 181 -8.50 -27.30 -8.67
C GLU A 181 -7.77 -26.76 -7.44
N LYS A 182 -6.60 -26.10 -7.66
CA LYS A 182 -5.91 -25.44 -6.55
C LYS A 182 -6.74 -24.28 -6.02
N LEU A 183 -6.91 -24.21 -4.69
CA LEU A 183 -7.70 -23.16 -4.04
C LEU A 183 -7.29 -21.76 -4.49
N LEU A 184 -5.99 -21.49 -4.65
CA LEU A 184 -5.48 -20.19 -5.08
C LEU A 184 -5.84 -19.78 -6.52
N ASN A 185 -6.31 -20.70 -7.33
CA ASN A 185 -6.77 -20.40 -8.69
C ASN A 185 -8.27 -20.05 -8.73
N THR A 186 -8.96 -20.18 -7.59
CA THR A 186 -10.37 -19.78 -7.54
C THR A 186 -10.50 -18.25 -7.63
N PRO A 187 -11.56 -17.75 -8.25
CA PRO A 187 -11.82 -16.31 -8.37
C PRO A 187 -11.79 -15.58 -7.01
N GLY A 188 -12.36 -16.18 -5.97
CA GLY A 188 -12.37 -15.61 -4.61
C GLY A 188 -10.95 -15.39 -4.06
N MET A 189 -10.08 -16.39 -4.20
CA MET A 189 -8.70 -16.29 -3.72
C MET A 189 -7.84 -15.32 -4.54
N ILE A 190 -8.07 -15.23 -5.85
CA ILE A 190 -7.42 -14.24 -6.72
C ILE A 190 -7.83 -12.83 -6.27
N ILE A 191 -9.12 -12.60 -6.02
CA ILE A 191 -9.65 -11.33 -5.51
C ILE A 191 -9.08 -11.03 -4.13
N LEU A 192 -9.01 -12.01 -3.22
CA LEU A 192 -8.40 -11.85 -1.91
C LEU A 192 -6.94 -11.40 -2.03
N LYS A 193 -6.15 -12.08 -2.84
CA LYS A 193 -4.74 -11.72 -3.05
C LYS A 193 -4.58 -10.30 -3.60
N TRP A 194 -5.43 -9.92 -4.52
CA TRP A 194 -5.49 -8.54 -5.03
C TRP A 194 -5.82 -7.54 -3.92
N ASN A 195 -6.83 -7.83 -3.09
CA ASN A 195 -7.22 -6.97 -1.96
C ASN A 195 -6.08 -6.85 -0.94
N ILE A 196 -5.40 -7.95 -0.58
CA ILE A 196 -4.25 -7.92 0.33
C ILE A 196 -3.21 -6.89 -0.13
N PHE A 197 -2.80 -6.92 -1.40
CA PHE A 197 -1.81 -5.97 -1.91
C PHE A 197 -2.33 -4.54 -2.00
N ASN A 198 -3.61 -4.35 -2.32
CA ASN A 198 -4.25 -3.05 -2.29
C ASN A 198 -4.26 -2.45 -0.88
N ASP A 199 -4.65 -3.24 0.12
CA ASP A 199 -4.76 -2.81 1.51
C ASP A 199 -3.38 -2.61 2.17
N LEU A 200 -2.38 -3.43 1.79
CA LEU A 200 -0.97 -3.15 2.11
C LEU A 200 -0.53 -1.80 1.54
N GLY A 201 -0.89 -1.50 0.28
CA GLY A 201 -0.60 -0.21 -0.34
C GLY A 201 -1.22 0.95 0.42
N TYR A 202 -2.48 0.82 0.82
CA TYR A 202 -3.19 1.79 1.64
C TYR A 202 -2.53 1.97 3.01
N ALA A 203 -2.32 0.88 3.76
CA ALA A 203 -1.74 0.93 5.09
C ALA A 203 -0.30 1.50 5.08
N TYR A 204 0.52 1.13 4.10
CA TYR A 204 1.84 1.73 3.93
C TYR A 204 1.79 3.22 3.60
N ASN A 205 0.79 3.70 2.85
CA ASN A 205 0.58 5.14 2.63
C ASN A 205 0.29 5.87 3.94
N GLN A 206 -0.54 5.29 4.82
CA GLN A 206 -0.90 5.89 6.11
C GLN A 206 0.31 6.05 7.03
N ILE A 207 1.17 5.03 7.11
CA ILE A 207 2.42 5.11 7.87
C ILE A 207 3.57 5.81 7.11
N LYS A 208 3.26 6.45 5.97
CA LYS A 208 4.20 7.22 5.14
C LYS A 208 5.36 6.42 4.53
N ASN A 209 5.24 5.09 4.47
CA ASN A 209 6.20 4.23 3.77
C ASN A 209 5.85 4.13 2.29
N TYR A 210 5.98 5.25 1.58
CA TYR A 210 5.51 5.39 0.20
C TYR A 210 6.17 4.45 -0.80
N LYS A 211 7.41 4.02 -0.54
CA LYS A 211 8.11 3.05 -1.39
C LYS A 211 7.44 1.67 -1.32
N LYS A 212 7.15 1.19 -0.11
CA LYS A 212 6.44 -0.08 0.08
C LYS A 212 4.99 0.04 -0.41
N ALA A 213 4.33 1.17 -0.19
CA ALA A 213 3.00 1.43 -0.72
C ALA A 213 2.95 1.30 -2.24
N LEU A 214 3.89 1.95 -2.95
CA LEU A 214 3.98 1.85 -4.40
C LEU A 214 4.20 0.42 -4.88
N ASN A 215 5.12 -0.32 -4.25
CA ASN A 215 5.38 -1.71 -4.59
C ASN A 215 4.13 -2.57 -4.39
N ALA A 216 3.39 -2.40 -3.30
CA ALA A 216 2.18 -3.15 -3.03
C ALA A 216 1.09 -2.88 -4.08
N TYR A 217 0.84 -1.63 -4.46
CA TYR A 217 -0.07 -1.32 -5.57
C TYR A 217 0.39 -1.89 -6.90
N GLU A 218 1.70 -1.91 -7.17
CA GLU A 218 2.25 -2.52 -8.38
C GLU A 218 2.06 -4.05 -8.39
N GLU A 219 2.17 -4.74 -7.25
CA GLU A 219 1.82 -6.17 -7.13
C GLU A 219 0.32 -6.39 -7.34
N SER A 220 -0.55 -5.58 -6.74
CA SER A 220 -2.00 -5.63 -7.00
C SER A 220 -2.32 -5.49 -8.49
N LEU A 221 -1.65 -4.57 -9.21
CA LEU A 221 -1.85 -4.36 -10.65
C LEU A 221 -1.28 -5.45 -11.56
N LYS A 222 -0.42 -6.35 -11.04
CA LYS A 222 -0.03 -7.57 -11.77
C LYS A 222 -1.16 -8.60 -11.79
N ILE A 223 -1.97 -8.63 -10.73
CA ILE A 223 -3.12 -9.53 -10.64
C ILE A 223 -4.25 -8.99 -11.52
N PHE A 224 -4.65 -7.75 -11.30
CA PHE A 224 -5.65 -7.06 -12.13
C PHE A 224 -5.12 -5.71 -12.60
N ASN A 225 -4.96 -5.54 -13.91
CA ASN A 225 -4.53 -4.26 -14.50
C ASN A 225 -5.60 -3.16 -14.30
N LEU A 226 -5.30 -1.93 -14.73
CA LEU A 226 -6.20 -0.77 -14.52
C LEU A 226 -7.59 -0.99 -15.16
N GLU A 227 -7.68 -1.62 -16.34
CA GLU A 227 -8.95 -1.89 -17.00
C GLU A 227 -9.80 -2.90 -16.24
N GLN A 228 -9.17 -3.99 -15.75
CA GLN A 228 -9.84 -4.99 -14.93
C GLN A 228 -10.25 -4.41 -13.56
N ASN A 229 -9.37 -3.61 -12.93
CA ASN A 229 -9.72 -2.87 -11.70
C ASN A 229 -10.91 -1.94 -11.91
N TYR A 230 -10.95 -1.22 -13.04
CA TYR A 230 -12.09 -0.37 -13.38
C TYR A 230 -13.38 -1.19 -13.47
N LYS A 231 -13.37 -2.32 -14.21
CA LYS A 231 -14.54 -3.18 -14.34
C LYS A 231 -15.03 -3.76 -13.02
N ILE A 232 -14.10 -4.15 -12.12
CA ILE A 232 -14.45 -4.76 -10.83
C ILE A 232 -14.98 -3.72 -9.83
N ARG A 233 -14.37 -2.54 -9.77
CA ARG A 233 -14.64 -1.54 -8.72
C ARG A 233 -15.61 -0.45 -9.14
N HIS A 234 -15.75 -0.22 -10.46
CA HIS A 234 -16.66 0.78 -10.96
C HIS A 234 -18.10 0.30 -10.77
N LYS A 235 -18.70 0.75 -9.68
CA LYS A 235 -20.14 0.59 -9.47
C LYS A 235 -20.82 1.65 -10.31
N LEU A 236 -21.78 1.24 -11.15
CA LEU A 236 -22.69 2.13 -11.86
C LEU A 236 -23.65 2.79 -10.84
N ASP A 237 -23.10 3.42 -9.81
CA ASP A 237 -23.90 4.09 -8.81
C ASP A 237 -24.18 5.53 -9.27
N GLU A 238 -25.43 5.97 -9.11
CA GLU A 238 -25.87 7.33 -9.39
C GLU A 238 -25.11 8.38 -8.53
N ASN A 239 -24.42 7.95 -7.46
CA ASN A 239 -23.59 8.76 -6.61
C ASN A 239 -22.09 8.61 -6.97
N GLU A 240 -21.64 9.35 -8.01
CA GLU A 240 -20.21 9.51 -8.37
C GLU A 240 -19.26 9.83 -7.16
N ARG A 241 -19.82 9.99 -5.98
CA ARG A 241 -19.11 10.43 -4.76
C ARG A 241 -18.31 9.31 -4.11
N PHE A 242 -18.61 8.05 -4.38
CA PHE A 242 -18.01 6.87 -3.74
C PHE A 242 -17.52 5.83 -4.74
N ASP A 243 -16.96 6.28 -5.85
CA ASP A 243 -16.37 5.39 -6.84
C ASP A 243 -15.09 4.74 -6.30
N ASP A 244 -15.17 3.46 -5.93
CA ASP A 244 -14.07 2.69 -5.35
C ASP A 244 -12.84 2.62 -6.29
N PHE A 245 -13.08 2.66 -7.60
CA PHE A 245 -11.99 2.72 -8.57
C PHE A 245 -11.21 4.04 -8.45
N LEU A 246 -11.90 5.17 -8.31
CA LEU A 246 -11.24 6.46 -8.11
C LEU A 246 -10.51 6.53 -6.77
N ILE A 247 -11.05 5.90 -5.72
CA ILE A 247 -10.36 5.81 -4.41
C ILE A 247 -9.05 5.04 -4.58
N PHE A 248 -9.08 3.88 -5.23
CA PHE A 248 -7.88 3.10 -5.54
C PHE A 248 -6.87 3.93 -6.36
N CYS A 249 -7.30 4.56 -7.44
CA CYS A 249 -6.43 5.37 -8.29
C CYS A 249 -5.81 6.55 -7.53
N ASN A 250 -6.57 7.23 -6.69
CA ASN A 250 -6.06 8.36 -5.90
C ASN A 250 -4.99 7.91 -4.89
N ASN A 251 -5.20 6.79 -4.21
CA ASN A 251 -4.23 6.22 -3.27
C ASN A 251 -2.95 5.76 -3.99
N TYR A 252 -3.09 5.15 -5.16
CA TYR A 252 -1.97 4.75 -6.00
C TYR A 252 -1.20 5.95 -6.55
N LEU A 253 -1.91 6.96 -7.09
CA LEU A 253 -1.31 8.22 -7.55
C LEU A 253 -0.57 8.94 -6.44
N PHE A 254 -1.10 8.92 -5.22
CA PHE A 254 -0.41 9.47 -4.05
C PHE A 254 0.92 8.77 -3.79
N ALA A 255 0.94 7.43 -3.80
CA ALA A 255 2.18 6.67 -3.66
C ALA A 255 3.18 6.96 -4.81
N ILE A 256 2.70 7.02 -6.06
CA ILE A 256 3.50 7.37 -7.23
C ILE A 256 4.12 8.77 -7.07
N GLU A 257 3.32 9.77 -6.69
CA GLU A 257 3.77 11.15 -6.51
C GLU A 257 4.83 11.26 -5.41
N LYS A 258 4.62 10.60 -4.27
CA LYS A 258 5.59 10.60 -3.16
C LYS A 258 6.91 9.93 -3.52
N ASN A 259 6.91 9.03 -4.50
CA ASN A 259 8.12 8.41 -5.05
C ASN A 259 8.71 9.18 -6.24
N GLY A 260 8.12 10.30 -6.65
CA GLY A 260 8.61 11.12 -7.76
C GLY A 260 8.45 10.49 -9.15
N LYS A 261 7.65 9.44 -9.31
CA LYS A 261 7.48 8.73 -10.60
C LYS A 261 6.41 9.39 -11.49
N TYR A 262 6.61 10.66 -11.83
CA TYR A 262 5.58 11.47 -12.51
C TYR A 262 5.19 10.97 -13.90
N LYS A 263 6.09 10.33 -14.66
CA LYS A 263 5.73 9.71 -15.96
C LYS A 263 4.65 8.65 -15.77
N LYS A 264 4.81 7.78 -14.75
CA LYS A 264 3.81 6.77 -14.40
C LYS A 264 2.49 7.40 -13.90
N ALA A 265 2.58 8.49 -13.14
CA ALA A 265 1.37 9.24 -12.74
C ALA A 265 0.58 9.76 -13.94
N ILE A 266 1.27 10.23 -15.00
CA ILE A 266 0.63 10.68 -16.24
C ILE A 266 -0.09 9.53 -16.96
N GLU A 267 0.47 8.32 -16.97
CA GLU A 267 -0.16 7.13 -17.56
C GLU A 267 -1.47 6.78 -16.84
N VAL A 268 -1.43 6.72 -15.51
CA VAL A 268 -2.63 6.48 -14.69
C VAL A 268 -3.67 7.59 -14.89
N MET A 269 -3.24 8.87 -14.94
CA MET A 269 -4.12 10.00 -15.19
C MET A 269 -4.77 9.95 -16.57
N ASN A 270 -4.06 9.48 -17.60
CA ASN A 270 -4.63 9.30 -18.93
C ASN A 270 -5.79 8.31 -18.90
N PHE A 271 -5.59 7.18 -18.19
CA PHE A 271 -6.63 6.17 -18.02
C PHE A 271 -7.85 6.74 -17.28
N ILE A 272 -7.64 7.45 -16.16
CA ILE A 272 -8.74 8.07 -15.41
C ILE A 272 -9.51 9.08 -16.29
N ILE A 273 -8.81 9.91 -17.05
CA ILE A 273 -9.45 10.93 -17.91
C ILE A 273 -10.25 10.26 -19.05
N GLU A 274 -9.78 9.14 -19.57
CA GLU A 274 -10.51 8.36 -20.58
C GLU A 274 -11.83 7.84 -20.02
N LYS A 275 -11.82 7.27 -18.81
CA LYS A 275 -13.04 6.73 -18.18
C LYS A 275 -13.96 7.84 -17.62
N TYR A 276 -13.40 8.97 -17.18
CA TYR A 276 -14.12 10.09 -16.55
C TYR A 276 -13.84 11.43 -17.25
N PRO A 277 -14.24 11.61 -18.52
CA PRO A 277 -13.85 12.78 -19.32
C PRO A 277 -14.39 14.10 -18.78
N ASN A 278 -15.47 14.08 -18.01
CA ASN A 278 -16.12 15.28 -17.49
C ASN A 278 -15.48 15.83 -16.21
N LYS A 279 -14.57 15.08 -15.56
CA LYS A 279 -13.92 15.50 -14.30
C LYS A 279 -12.69 16.38 -14.58
N LYS A 280 -12.89 17.70 -14.80
CA LYS A 280 -11.83 18.67 -15.12
C LYS A 280 -10.68 18.73 -14.11
N ILE A 281 -10.89 18.29 -12.87
CA ILE A 281 -9.86 18.28 -11.84
C ILE A 281 -8.67 17.37 -12.24
N TYR A 282 -8.93 16.27 -12.89
CA TYR A 282 -7.89 15.33 -13.34
C TYR A 282 -7.04 15.90 -14.47
N LEU A 283 -7.63 16.73 -15.36
CA LEU A 283 -6.86 17.44 -16.39
C LEU A 283 -5.84 18.38 -15.77
N LYS A 284 -6.24 19.16 -14.75
CA LYS A 284 -5.33 20.08 -14.04
C LYS A 284 -4.22 19.32 -13.29
N GLN A 285 -4.57 18.20 -12.67
CA GLN A 285 -3.58 17.37 -11.97
C GLN A 285 -2.59 16.74 -12.94
N LYS A 286 -3.03 16.26 -14.11
CA LYS A 286 -2.17 15.78 -15.19
C LYS A 286 -1.20 16.85 -15.67
N GLU A 287 -1.67 18.09 -15.92
CA GLU A 287 -0.78 19.21 -16.28
C GLU A 287 0.30 19.46 -15.24
N LEU A 288 -0.04 19.36 -13.94
CA LEU A 288 0.94 19.47 -12.86
C LEU A 288 1.97 18.33 -12.91
N TYR A 289 1.54 17.09 -13.17
CA TYR A 289 2.47 15.96 -13.29
C TYR A 289 3.37 16.07 -14.52
N ILE A 290 2.85 16.55 -15.66
CA ILE A 290 3.67 16.84 -16.85
C ILE A 290 4.74 17.88 -16.51
N LYS A 291 4.38 18.95 -15.80
CA LYS A 291 5.35 19.97 -15.37
C LYS A 291 6.42 19.37 -14.46
N LYS A 292 6.03 18.57 -13.46
CA LYS A 292 6.97 17.91 -12.54
C LYS A 292 7.88 16.91 -13.27
N ALA A 293 7.34 16.12 -14.21
CA ALA A 293 8.12 15.17 -15.01
C ALA A 293 9.15 15.87 -15.88
N ASN A 294 8.79 16.99 -16.51
CA ASN A 294 9.72 17.78 -17.33
C ASN A 294 10.82 18.44 -16.47
N GLU A 295 10.50 18.90 -15.26
CA GLU A 295 11.47 19.42 -14.30
C GLU A 295 12.45 18.33 -13.85
N GLU A 296 11.98 17.11 -13.62
CA GLU A 296 12.79 15.95 -13.25
C GLU A 296 13.70 15.51 -14.40
N GLU A 297 13.18 15.40 -15.63
CA GLU A 297 13.97 15.04 -16.81
C GLU A 297 15.05 16.08 -17.13
N LEU A 298 14.75 17.36 -16.97
CA LEU A 298 15.73 18.43 -17.12
C LEU A 298 16.85 18.29 -16.08
N THR A 299 16.50 17.95 -14.85
CA THR A 299 17.45 17.75 -13.75
C THR A 299 18.32 16.54 -13.99
N ASP A 300 17.73 15.40 -14.42
CA ASP A 300 18.46 14.18 -14.75
C ASP A 300 19.44 14.39 -15.92
N ASN A 301 19.03 15.16 -16.92
CA ASN A 301 19.89 15.49 -18.05
C ASN A 301 21.06 16.40 -17.63
N ILE A 302 20.83 17.34 -16.71
CA ILE A 302 21.89 18.16 -16.14
C ILE A 302 22.87 17.30 -15.35
N ILE A 303 22.37 16.42 -14.48
CA ILE A 303 23.20 15.49 -13.70
C ILE A 303 24.01 14.56 -14.63
N LYS A 304 23.38 13.94 -15.61
CA LYS A 304 24.08 13.09 -16.60
C LYS A 304 25.16 13.84 -17.38
N ASN A 305 24.91 15.10 -17.72
CA ASN A 305 25.88 15.95 -18.42
C ASN A 305 27.03 16.36 -17.51
N LEU A 306 26.78 16.58 -16.21
CA LEU A 306 27.82 16.86 -15.21
C LEU A 306 28.71 15.64 -14.93
N LEU A 307 28.12 14.45 -14.92
CA LEU A 307 28.82 13.18 -14.70
C LEU A 307 29.55 12.66 -15.96
N ASN A 308 29.27 13.20 -17.15
CA ASN A 308 29.85 12.76 -18.41
C ASN A 308 30.61 13.89 -19.13
N PRO A 309 31.86 14.19 -18.76
CA PRO A 309 32.60 15.37 -19.23
C PRO A 309 32.94 15.36 -20.71
N LYS A 310 32.58 14.33 -21.50
CA LYS A 310 32.86 14.21 -22.92
C LYS A 310 31.82 14.85 -23.86
N LYS A 311 30.68 15.32 -23.39
CA LYS A 311 29.70 16.07 -24.19
C LYS A 311 29.81 17.56 -23.93
N ARG A 312 30.24 18.33 -24.95
CA ARG A 312 30.23 19.81 -24.96
C ARG A 312 28.79 20.30 -24.75
N ILE A 313 28.57 21.11 -23.70
CA ILE A 313 27.33 21.82 -23.46
C ILE A 313 27.44 23.18 -24.15
N ASP A 314 26.45 23.53 -24.96
CA ASP A 314 26.37 24.81 -25.69
C ASP A 314 26.13 25.94 -24.67
N GLU A 315 27.06 26.87 -24.52
CA GLU A 315 27.09 27.94 -23.51
C GLU A 315 25.86 28.87 -23.53
N LYS A 316 25.07 28.90 -24.62
CA LYS A 316 23.93 29.80 -24.78
C LYS A 316 22.68 29.45 -23.99
N ASN A 317 22.53 28.21 -23.51
CA ASN A 317 21.35 27.77 -22.78
C ASN A 317 21.49 27.82 -21.25
N PHE A 318 22.64 28.23 -20.74
CA PHE A 318 22.97 28.11 -19.30
C PHE A 318 22.54 29.28 -18.44
N GLN A 319 22.16 30.43 -18.99
CA GLN A 319 21.83 31.63 -18.21
C GLN A 319 20.48 31.57 -17.48
N LYS A 320 19.70 30.49 -17.64
CA LYS A 320 18.37 30.33 -17.00
C LYS A 320 18.21 29.08 -16.14
N THR A 321 19.26 28.32 -15.86
CA THR A 321 19.13 27.12 -15.03
C THR A 321 18.93 27.51 -13.58
N LYS A 322 17.70 27.32 -13.09
CA LYS A 322 17.43 27.31 -11.64
C LYS A 322 18.34 26.25 -11.01
N LEU A 323 19.09 26.61 -9.99
CA LEU A 323 19.75 25.69 -9.07
C LEU A 323 18.86 24.48 -8.78
N LEU A 324 19.48 23.32 -8.52
CA LEU A 324 18.83 22.05 -8.20
C LEU A 324 17.43 22.22 -7.60
N SER A 325 16.42 21.67 -8.22
CA SER A 325 15.03 21.98 -7.89
C SER A 325 14.60 21.42 -6.53
N LYS A 326 15.34 20.41 -6.02
CA LYS A 326 15.06 19.72 -4.73
C LYS A 326 16.34 19.35 -4.00
N GLU A 327 16.30 19.28 -2.67
CA GLU A 327 17.37 18.76 -1.81
C GLU A 327 17.72 17.32 -2.17
N LYS A 328 16.73 16.52 -2.56
CA LYS A 328 16.90 15.16 -3.09
C LYS A 328 17.90 15.06 -4.25
N ASN A 329 17.96 16.05 -5.13
CA ASN A 329 18.89 16.03 -6.25
C ASN A 329 20.34 16.16 -5.79
N LEU A 330 20.58 16.95 -4.74
CA LEU A 330 21.90 17.06 -4.11
C LEU A 330 22.27 15.74 -3.40
N GLU A 331 21.30 15.14 -2.73
CA GLU A 331 21.44 13.82 -2.10
C GLU A 331 21.81 12.74 -3.13
N ASP A 332 21.05 12.66 -4.25
CA ASP A 332 21.30 11.70 -5.33
C ASP A 332 22.71 11.87 -5.93
N MET A 333 23.18 13.11 -6.12
CA MET A 333 24.54 13.39 -6.59
C MET A 333 25.60 12.92 -5.61
N ILE A 334 25.44 13.18 -4.33
CA ILE A 334 26.38 12.74 -3.28
C ILE A 334 26.46 11.21 -3.26
N VAL A 335 25.31 10.55 -3.25
CA VAL A 335 25.22 9.08 -3.26
C VAL A 335 25.89 8.48 -4.50
N GLU A 336 25.70 9.09 -5.66
CA GLU A 336 26.32 8.63 -6.92
C GLU A 336 27.84 8.81 -6.90
N GLN A 337 28.35 9.92 -6.36
CA GLN A 337 29.79 10.14 -6.19
C GLN A 337 30.40 9.07 -5.28
N ILE A 338 29.75 8.79 -4.14
CA ILE A 338 30.19 7.75 -3.19
C ILE A 338 30.23 6.38 -3.88
N LYS A 339 29.17 6.00 -4.61
CA LYS A 339 29.09 4.72 -5.32
C LYS A 339 30.18 4.56 -6.40
N ASN A 340 30.58 5.66 -7.03
CA ASN A 340 31.64 5.68 -8.03
C ASN A 340 33.06 5.76 -7.41
N GLY A 341 33.19 5.70 -6.08
CA GLY A 341 34.45 5.73 -5.37
C GLY A 341 35.11 7.10 -5.30
N PHE A 342 34.37 8.17 -5.52
CA PHE A 342 34.90 9.54 -5.36
C PHE A 342 34.80 10.00 -3.92
N GLN A 343 35.76 10.81 -3.50
CA GLN A 343 35.72 11.50 -2.22
C GLN A 343 34.60 12.54 -2.20
N VAL A 344 33.86 12.55 -1.10
CA VAL A 344 32.84 13.57 -0.81
C VAL A 344 33.15 14.15 0.57
N PHE A 345 32.99 15.46 0.73
CA PHE A 345 33.38 16.15 1.98
C PHE A 345 34.83 15.82 2.41
N ASP A 346 35.73 15.80 1.43
CA ASP A 346 37.16 15.52 1.60
C ASP A 346 37.50 14.17 2.25
N ARG A 347 36.57 13.18 2.17
CA ARG A 347 36.69 11.84 2.78
C ARG A 347 36.22 10.71 1.87
N ASN A 348 36.65 9.50 2.23
CA ASN A 348 36.23 8.25 1.58
C ASN A 348 35.01 7.67 2.30
N PHE A 349 33.82 8.11 1.91
CA PHE A 349 32.59 7.66 2.53
C PHE A 349 32.00 6.40 1.92
N GLU A 350 31.28 5.65 2.75
CA GLU A 350 30.22 4.71 2.36
C GLU A 350 28.90 5.11 3.00
N ILE A 351 27.78 4.67 2.38
CA ILE A 351 26.48 4.79 3.04
C ILE A 351 26.46 3.82 4.21
N TYR A 352 26.22 4.34 5.42
CA TYR A 352 26.13 3.49 6.60
C TYR A 352 24.98 2.51 6.47
N GLN A 353 25.25 1.24 6.77
CA GLN A 353 24.24 0.19 6.76
C GLN A 353 24.54 -0.84 7.84
N ASN A 354 23.49 -1.23 8.59
CA ASN A 354 23.49 -2.40 9.47
C ASN A 354 22.14 -3.12 9.34
N GLU A 355 21.87 -4.11 10.20
CA GLU A 355 20.63 -4.90 10.16
C GLU A 355 19.36 -4.04 10.25
N ASN A 356 19.40 -2.92 10.97
CA ASN A 356 18.23 -2.08 11.26
C ASN A 356 18.26 -0.71 10.55
N ILE A 357 19.42 -0.26 10.10
CA ILE A 357 19.62 1.10 9.57
C ILE A 357 20.11 1.02 8.13
N TYR A 358 19.41 1.70 7.22
CA TYR A 358 19.92 2.05 5.91
C TYR A 358 20.09 3.58 5.84
N GLY A 359 21.34 4.02 5.66
CA GLY A 359 21.79 5.40 5.84
C GLY A 359 21.31 6.41 4.79
N ARG A 360 20.09 6.27 4.29
CA ARG A 360 19.48 7.21 3.34
C ARG A 360 18.03 7.40 3.68
N GLN A 361 17.60 8.67 3.94
CA GLN A 361 16.23 9.01 4.34
C GLN A 361 15.74 8.12 5.49
N TYR A 362 16.61 7.95 6.50
CA TYR A 362 16.33 7.10 7.65
C TYR A 362 15.53 7.86 8.70
N TYR A 363 14.43 7.26 9.17
CA TYR A 363 13.60 7.83 10.23
C TYR A 363 14.17 7.49 11.60
N ILE A 364 14.53 8.51 12.37
CA ILE A 364 15.03 8.38 13.73
C ILE A 364 13.86 8.55 14.70
N GLN A 365 13.36 7.46 15.25
CA GLN A 365 12.19 7.46 16.12
C GLN A 365 12.35 8.40 17.33
N LYS A 366 13.51 8.38 18.01
CA LYS A 366 13.78 9.24 19.17
C LYS A 366 13.90 10.72 18.84
N ALA A 367 14.26 11.05 17.62
CA ALA A 367 14.38 12.44 17.15
C ALA A 367 13.11 12.92 16.43
N ASN A 368 12.15 12.01 16.16
CA ASN A 368 10.93 12.26 15.40
C ASN A 368 11.22 12.99 14.07
N GLY A 369 12.16 12.44 13.28
CA GLY A 369 12.54 13.06 12.01
C GLY A 369 13.34 12.15 11.09
N PHE A 370 13.39 12.53 9.81
CA PHE A 370 14.18 11.84 8.79
C PHE A 370 15.51 12.59 8.61
N LEU A 371 16.62 11.86 8.69
CA LEU A 371 17.90 12.36 8.20
C LEU A 371 18.03 12.19 6.69
N ASP A 372 18.79 13.05 6.02
CA ASP A 372 19.03 12.91 4.59
C ASP A 372 20.00 11.78 4.28
N LEU A 373 21.21 11.80 4.85
CA LEU A 373 22.21 10.75 4.69
C LEU A 373 22.90 10.42 6.02
N LEU A 374 23.22 9.13 6.20
CA LEU A 374 24.10 8.63 7.23
C LEU A 374 25.26 7.94 6.54
N LEU A 375 26.46 8.47 6.71
CA LEU A 375 27.67 8.03 6.03
C LEU A 375 28.69 7.52 7.05
N ILE A 376 29.50 6.54 6.68
CA ILE A 376 30.65 6.10 7.46
C ILE A 376 31.92 6.43 6.69
N ASP A 377 32.85 7.11 7.37
CA ASP A 377 34.18 7.35 6.85
C ASP A 377 35.02 6.08 6.99
N LYS A 378 35.50 5.54 5.87
CA LYS A 378 36.27 4.29 5.81
C LYS A 378 37.63 4.38 6.52
N ASP A 379 38.19 5.56 6.58
CA ASP A 379 39.53 5.77 7.10
C ASP A 379 39.51 5.93 8.63
N THR A 380 38.44 6.52 9.18
CA THR A 380 38.36 6.82 10.62
C THR A 380 37.31 5.99 11.36
N ASN A 381 36.43 5.32 10.64
CA ASN A 381 35.27 4.58 11.17
C ASN A 381 34.27 5.48 11.96
N ILE A 382 34.29 6.78 11.72
CA ILE A 382 33.36 7.75 12.29
C ILE A 382 32.12 7.80 11.42
N VAL A 383 30.93 7.82 12.05
CA VAL A 383 29.63 7.94 11.36
C VAL A 383 29.21 9.40 11.31
N TYR A 384 28.75 9.85 10.15
CA TYR A 384 28.32 11.23 9.92
C TYR A 384 26.85 11.30 9.55
N VAL A 385 26.09 12.07 10.35
CA VAL A 385 24.74 12.52 9.97
C VAL A 385 24.91 13.69 9.03
N VAL A 386 24.41 13.59 7.81
CA VAL A 386 24.49 14.66 6.80
C VAL A 386 23.10 15.25 6.60
N GLU A 387 23.00 16.56 6.77
CA GLU A 387 21.80 17.36 6.51
C GLU A 387 22.06 18.27 5.33
N LEU A 388 21.19 18.18 4.32
CA LEU A 388 21.32 18.89 3.06
C LEU A 388 20.32 20.03 3.00
N LYS A 389 20.74 21.23 2.62
CA LYS A 389 19.87 22.38 2.41
C LYS A 389 20.13 23.03 1.06
N ARG A 390 19.10 23.21 0.30
CA ARG A 390 19.20 23.80 -1.05
C ARG A 390 19.51 25.30 -1.03
N LYS A 391 18.99 25.99 -0.02
CA LYS A 391 19.10 27.45 0.14
C LYS A 391 19.87 27.77 1.41
N GLU A 392 19.85 29.04 1.77
CA GLU A 392 20.27 29.49 3.09
C GLU A 392 19.42 28.79 4.16
N ALA A 393 20.06 28.32 5.22
CA ALA A 393 19.42 27.82 6.42
C ALA A 393 19.78 28.70 7.60
N GLY A 394 18.86 28.86 8.52
CA GLY A 394 19.11 29.52 9.77
C GLY A 394 19.82 28.60 10.79
N THR A 395 19.80 29.02 12.04
CA THR A 395 20.45 28.28 13.13
C THR A 395 19.70 27.01 13.56
N GLU A 396 18.45 26.89 13.16
CA GLU A 396 17.56 25.72 13.43
C GLU A 396 18.12 24.39 12.88
N VAL A 397 18.95 24.45 11.83
CA VAL A 397 19.59 23.24 11.28
C VAL A 397 20.59 22.62 12.24
N ILE A 398 21.22 23.44 13.13
CA ILE A 398 22.14 22.95 14.17
C ILE A 398 21.37 22.11 15.19
N GLU A 399 20.22 22.60 15.64
CA GLU A 399 19.36 21.88 16.58
C GLU A 399 18.82 20.59 15.96
N GLN A 400 18.47 20.64 14.68
CA GLN A 400 17.98 19.47 13.94
C GLN A 400 19.05 18.37 13.89
N ILE A 401 20.27 18.67 13.47
CA ILE A 401 21.35 17.67 13.35
C ILE A 401 21.79 17.14 14.71
N GLN A 402 21.81 17.99 15.75
CA GLN A 402 22.13 17.56 17.12
C GLN A 402 21.08 16.59 17.69
N ARG A 403 19.80 16.81 17.40
CA ARG A 403 18.73 15.86 17.76
C ARG A 403 18.94 14.51 17.08
N TYR A 404 19.32 14.50 15.79
CA TYR A 404 19.58 13.27 15.05
C TYR A 404 20.77 12.52 15.62
N ILE A 405 21.90 13.21 15.88
CA ILE A 405 23.08 12.62 16.53
C ILE A 405 22.70 12.00 17.89
N THR A 406 21.93 12.73 18.70
CA THR A 406 21.49 12.25 20.01
C THR A 406 20.56 11.05 19.89
N GLY A 407 19.64 11.06 18.93
CA GLY A 407 18.70 9.98 18.68
C GLY A 407 19.37 8.67 18.23
N LEU A 408 20.48 8.78 17.48
CA LEU A 408 21.20 7.63 16.94
C LEU A 408 22.21 7.00 17.93
N LYS A 409 22.68 7.74 18.94
CA LYS A 409 23.65 7.23 19.91
C LYS A 409 23.35 5.87 20.54
N PRO A 410 22.08 5.50 20.82
CA PRO A 410 21.76 4.17 21.35
C PRO A 410 21.76 3.05 20.30
N GLU A 411 21.79 3.39 19.01
CA GLU A 411 21.66 2.46 17.89
C GLU A 411 23.00 2.23 17.14
N ILE A 412 23.98 3.10 17.39
CA ILE A 412 25.28 3.11 16.70
C ILE A 412 26.39 3.24 17.74
N GLU A 413 27.29 2.27 17.76
CA GLU A 413 28.44 2.24 18.68
C GLU A 413 29.58 3.19 18.27
N ASN A 414 29.64 3.53 16.98
CA ASN A 414 30.65 4.42 16.43
C ASN A 414 30.51 5.86 16.98
N GLU A 415 31.59 6.61 16.95
CA GLU A 415 31.54 8.06 17.14
C GLU A 415 30.63 8.68 16.03
N ILE A 416 29.68 9.54 16.45
CA ILE A 416 28.77 10.19 15.52
C ILE A 416 29.05 11.68 15.48
N ARG A 417 29.27 12.20 14.27
CA ARG A 417 29.43 13.63 13.95
C ARG A 417 28.36 14.10 12.98
N GLY A 418 28.30 15.41 12.72
CA GLY A 418 27.34 15.99 11.79
C GLY A 418 28.01 16.79 10.69
N ILE A 419 27.45 16.71 9.48
CA ILE A 419 27.79 17.55 8.33
C ILE A 419 26.53 18.31 7.91
N ILE A 420 26.63 19.62 7.82
CA ILE A 420 25.61 20.48 7.22
C ILE A 420 26.16 20.93 5.86
N CYS A 421 25.42 20.62 4.79
CA CYS A 421 25.82 20.99 3.43
C CYS A 421 24.74 21.86 2.79
N LEU A 422 25.09 23.08 2.40
CA LEU A 422 24.16 24.04 1.81
C LEU A 422 24.82 24.93 0.74
N HIS A 423 24.00 25.62 -0.07
CA HIS A 423 24.54 26.41 -1.18
C HIS A 423 25.30 27.68 -0.70
N LYS A 424 24.72 28.42 0.25
CA LYS A 424 25.31 29.68 0.79
C LYS A 424 25.13 29.76 2.30
N PRO A 425 26.16 29.44 3.09
CA PRO A 425 26.11 29.60 4.53
C PRO A 425 26.06 31.08 4.91
N THR A 426 25.23 31.39 5.89
CA THR A 426 25.22 32.74 6.50
C THR A 426 26.41 32.89 7.45
N LYS A 427 26.91 34.12 7.65
CA LYS A 427 27.98 34.38 8.62
C LYS A 427 27.62 33.90 10.01
N GLN A 428 26.36 34.13 10.43
CA GLN A 428 25.86 33.71 11.72
C GLN A 428 25.92 32.18 11.89
N LEU A 429 25.51 31.41 10.86
CA LEU A 429 25.58 29.94 10.89
C LEU A 429 27.02 29.45 10.97
N THR A 430 27.93 30.05 10.19
CA THR A 430 29.35 29.73 10.20
C THR A 430 30.00 29.97 11.58
N GLU A 431 29.70 31.11 12.21
CA GLU A 431 30.20 31.46 13.54
C GLU A 431 29.64 30.52 14.63
N LEU A 432 28.40 30.08 14.51
CA LEU A 432 27.81 29.15 15.48
C LEU A 432 28.37 27.75 15.33
N ILE A 433 28.50 27.24 14.11
CA ILE A 433 29.04 25.89 13.88
C ILE A 433 30.49 25.79 14.34
N SER A 434 31.30 26.86 14.20
CA SER A 434 32.69 26.86 14.70
C SER A 434 32.83 26.62 16.22
N LYS A 435 31.73 26.75 16.96
CA LYS A 435 31.67 26.46 18.41
C LYS A 435 31.33 24.99 18.72
N HIS A 436 31.00 24.21 17.72
CA HIS A 436 30.62 22.80 17.85
C HIS A 436 31.70 21.90 17.25
N ASN A 437 32.49 21.23 18.10
CA ASN A 437 33.59 20.37 17.66
C ASN A 437 33.16 19.10 16.91
N ASN A 438 31.87 18.76 16.97
CA ASN A 438 31.28 17.59 16.32
C ASN A 438 30.45 17.93 15.08
N LEU A 439 30.47 19.20 14.60
CA LEU A 439 29.76 19.64 13.42
C LEU A 439 30.72 20.24 12.40
N GLU A 440 30.44 19.95 11.14
CA GLU A 440 31.17 20.50 10.00
C GLU A 440 30.19 21.19 9.03
N LEU A 441 30.64 22.25 8.39
CA LEU A 441 29.86 23.03 7.44
C LEU A 441 30.51 22.99 6.07
N TYR A 442 29.78 22.50 5.09
CA TYR A 442 30.20 22.49 3.70
C TYR A 442 29.29 23.38 2.84
N ALA A 443 29.90 24.11 1.94
CA ALA A 443 29.19 24.85 0.92
C ALA A 443 29.37 24.13 -0.44
N TYR A 444 28.27 23.86 -1.12
CA TYR A 444 28.37 23.37 -2.48
C TYR A 444 28.22 24.50 -3.50
N SER A 445 28.99 24.41 -4.58
CA SER A 445 28.88 25.28 -5.74
C SER A 445 29.11 24.48 -7.00
N PHE A 446 28.53 24.94 -8.12
CA PHE A 446 28.83 24.36 -9.43
C PHE A 446 29.78 25.28 -10.17
N GLU A 447 30.95 24.78 -10.53
CA GLU A 447 31.93 25.50 -11.32
C GLU A 447 32.02 24.88 -12.72
N PHE A 448 31.91 25.71 -13.73
CA PHE A 448 32.10 25.30 -15.10
C PHE A 448 33.48 25.72 -15.58
N LYS A 449 34.37 24.78 -15.87
CA LYS A 449 35.66 25.06 -16.48
C LYS A 449 35.55 24.95 -17.99
N LYS A 450 35.92 26.03 -18.68
CA LYS A 450 36.08 26.00 -20.13
C LYS A 450 37.27 25.08 -20.43
N ILE A 451 36.98 23.94 -21.06
CA ILE A 451 38.01 23.05 -21.58
C ILE A 451 38.03 23.29 -23.10
N LYS A 452 38.97 24.11 -23.56
CA LYS A 452 39.26 24.56 -24.97
C LYS A 452 38.10 24.48 -25.95
#